data_e1c4b4fe6a520ea17d6463f57a134511
#
_entry.id   e1c4b4fe6a520ea17d6463f57a134511
#
_cell.length_a   1.000
_cell.length_b   1.000
_cell.length_c   1.000
_cell.angle_alpha   90.00
_cell.angle_beta   90.00
_cell.angle_gamma   90.00
#
_symmetry.space_group_name_H-M   'P 1'
#
loop_
_entity.id
_entity.type
_entity.pdbx_description
1 polymer ?
#
loop_
_entity_poly.entity_id
_entity_poly.type
_entity_poly.pdbx_seq_one_letter_code
_entity_poly.pdbx_strand_id
1 'polypeptide(L)'
;MRHCRLWMLCACVAAACSSAHADDSFNDLFTNGHVDGQLRLYQFNRLYDAPTTPDAHALSLAALINAQTGTVLGGLSFGGSFVTANMLGTKDDTPAKVDTSLMGPNSSLGAWSQAYVQYKREWFLFRGGYQYLDTPWMGNNDSRVIPSSYNALLMGFTPVKDWNIYAIREYGWKSRTSNGMYPDNLYYPSKFDGDSMYGNNGSLPITSPRTPGTWAAGTNYVNGGLKAEAWYYDFLRFAHMGYISGSYTFTTGTPFNPFVAVLAQCLHGDE
;
A
#
# COMPACT_ATOMS: atom_id res chain seq x y z
N MET A 1 -0.78 -30.24 23.58
CA MET A 1 0.14 -29.08 23.70
C MET A 1 -0.13 -27.96 22.67
N ARG A 2 -1.39 -27.74 22.26
CA ARG A 2 -1.76 -26.69 21.26
C ARG A 2 -2.51 -25.48 21.87
N HIS A 3 -2.89 -25.52 23.12
CA HIS A 3 -3.72 -24.47 23.76
C HIS A 3 -2.92 -23.40 24.55
N CYS A 4 -1.63 -23.57 24.74
CA CYS A 4 -0.82 -22.63 25.55
C CYS A 4 -0.34 -21.38 24.77
N ARG A 5 -0.36 -21.39 23.42
CA ARG A 5 0.14 -20.26 22.62
C ARG A 5 -0.89 -19.13 22.40
N LEU A 6 -2.17 -19.43 22.52
CA LEU A 6 -3.22 -18.43 22.33
C LEU A 6 -3.41 -17.52 23.56
N TRP A 7 -3.11 -18.04 24.75
CA TRP A 7 -3.23 -17.30 26.02
C TRP A 7 -2.12 -16.26 26.22
N MET A 8 -0.95 -16.47 25.63
CA MET A 8 0.15 -15.50 25.72
C MET A 8 -0.09 -14.22 24.90
N LEU A 9 -0.78 -14.31 23.78
CA LEU A 9 -1.16 -13.14 22.98
C LEU A 9 -2.25 -12.31 23.66
N CYS A 10 -3.22 -12.94 24.32
CA CYS A 10 -4.24 -12.23 25.10
C CYS A 10 -3.66 -11.55 26.35
N ALA A 11 -2.65 -12.14 26.98
CA ALA A 11 -2.01 -11.55 28.16
C ALA A 11 -1.18 -10.30 27.84
N CYS A 12 -0.53 -10.25 26.66
CA CYS A 12 0.19 -9.05 26.22
C CYS A 12 -0.74 -7.87 25.88
N VAL A 13 -1.92 -8.14 25.35
CA VAL A 13 -2.92 -7.09 25.08
C VAL A 13 -3.51 -6.58 26.40
N ALA A 14 -3.76 -7.45 27.38
CA ALA A 14 -4.26 -7.04 28.69
C ALA A 14 -3.24 -6.24 29.52
N ALA A 15 -1.94 -6.53 29.40
CA ALA A 15 -0.89 -5.78 30.10
C ALA A 15 -0.67 -4.37 29.52
N ALA A 16 -0.96 -4.16 28.23
CA ALA A 16 -0.90 -2.84 27.61
C ALA A 16 -2.06 -1.91 28.02
N CYS A 17 -3.17 -2.46 28.49
CA CYS A 17 -4.33 -1.68 28.95
C CYS A 17 -4.17 -1.08 30.36
N SER A 18 -3.16 -1.49 31.15
CA SER A 18 -3.02 -1.04 32.53
C SER A 18 -2.35 0.33 32.74
N SER A 19 -1.94 1.00 31.67
CA SER A 19 -1.41 2.38 31.71
C SER A 19 -2.27 3.39 30.95
N ALA A 20 -3.52 3.05 30.62
CA ALA A 20 -4.45 4.00 30.03
C ALA A 20 -4.75 5.08 31.09
N HIS A 21 -4.38 6.32 30.79
CA HIS A 21 -4.82 7.48 31.55
C HIS A 21 -6.35 7.55 31.46
N ALA A 22 -7.00 7.80 32.59
CA ALA A 22 -8.46 7.71 32.80
C ALA A 22 -9.28 8.82 32.09
N ASP A 23 -8.68 9.60 31.16
CA ASP A 23 -9.34 10.73 30.52
C ASP A 23 -9.81 10.48 29.06
N ASP A 24 -9.43 9.34 28.44
CA ASP A 24 -9.88 9.03 27.09
C ASP A 24 -11.32 8.48 27.11
N SER A 25 -12.28 9.29 26.76
CA SER A 25 -13.67 8.88 26.58
C SER A 25 -13.85 8.15 25.25
N PHE A 26 -14.64 7.06 25.20
CA PHE A 26 -15.05 6.45 23.92
C PHE A 26 -15.74 7.43 22.96
N ASN A 27 -16.26 8.54 23.48
CA ASN A 27 -16.80 9.63 22.68
C ASN A 27 -15.71 10.29 21.81
N ASP A 28 -14.44 10.27 22.24
CA ASP A 28 -13.31 10.85 21.49
C ASP A 28 -13.05 10.13 20.17
N LEU A 29 -13.46 8.85 20.04
CA LEU A 29 -13.44 8.17 18.75
C LEU A 29 -14.22 8.92 17.67
N PHE A 30 -15.32 9.54 18.04
CA PHE A 30 -16.23 10.22 17.12
C PHE A 30 -15.96 11.73 17.06
N THR A 31 -15.75 12.38 18.20
CA THR A 31 -15.57 13.83 18.28
C THR A 31 -14.24 14.30 17.72
N ASN A 32 -13.19 13.50 17.85
CA ASN A 32 -11.84 13.77 17.34
C ASN A 32 -11.53 12.99 16.05
N GLY A 33 -12.56 12.43 15.42
CA GLY A 33 -12.45 11.76 14.14
C GLY A 33 -12.25 12.75 12.99
N HIS A 34 -11.72 12.24 11.90
CA HIS A 34 -11.49 12.98 10.66
C HIS A 34 -12.10 12.24 9.47
N VAL A 35 -12.77 13.00 8.59
CA VAL A 35 -13.29 12.50 7.32
C VAL A 35 -12.85 13.44 6.23
N ASP A 36 -12.25 12.91 5.18
CA ASP A 36 -11.90 13.67 3.99
C ASP A 36 -12.37 12.94 2.73
N GLY A 37 -12.45 13.67 1.62
CA GLY A 37 -12.88 13.13 0.36
C GLY A 37 -12.14 13.76 -0.81
N GLN A 38 -11.97 12.98 -1.87
CA GLN A 38 -11.34 13.42 -3.10
C GLN A 38 -12.16 12.97 -4.30
N LEU A 39 -12.37 13.87 -5.26
CA LEU A 39 -12.87 13.55 -6.59
C LEU A 39 -11.71 13.63 -7.58
N ARG A 40 -11.62 12.61 -8.45
CA ARG A 40 -10.58 12.51 -9.47
C ARG A 40 -11.21 12.28 -10.83
N LEU A 41 -10.83 13.11 -11.79
CA LEU A 41 -11.14 12.90 -13.21
C LEU A 41 -9.83 12.55 -13.92
N TYR A 42 -9.79 11.38 -14.52
CA TYR A 42 -8.63 10.88 -15.25
C TYR A 42 -9.00 10.59 -16.67
N GLN A 43 -8.24 11.17 -17.62
CA GLN A 43 -8.24 10.78 -19.02
C GLN A 43 -6.88 10.18 -19.37
N PHE A 44 -6.91 9.03 -20.01
CA PHE A 44 -5.72 8.35 -20.48
C PHE A 44 -5.88 8.00 -21.94
N ASN A 45 -4.88 8.36 -22.76
CA ASN A 45 -4.83 8.02 -24.18
C ASN A 45 -3.49 7.37 -24.44
N ARG A 46 -3.51 6.22 -25.08
CA ARG A 46 -2.34 5.49 -25.55
C ARG A 46 -2.38 5.40 -27.05
N LEU A 47 -1.47 6.09 -27.69
CA LEU A 47 -1.32 6.12 -29.13
C LEU A 47 -0.22 5.16 -29.52
N TYR A 48 -0.48 4.36 -30.55
CA TYR A 48 0.47 3.37 -31.04
C TYR A 48 0.85 3.70 -32.52
N ASP A 49 2.14 3.76 -32.79
CA ASP A 49 2.65 3.95 -34.15
C ASP A 49 2.50 2.69 -35.04
N ALA A 50 2.25 1.53 -34.41
CA ALA A 50 2.09 0.28 -35.13
C ALA A 50 0.70 0.18 -35.77
N PRO A 51 0.58 0.01 -37.08
CA PRO A 51 -0.70 0.01 -37.80
C PRO A 51 -1.62 -1.17 -37.42
N THR A 52 -1.08 -2.19 -36.76
CA THR A 52 -1.82 -3.38 -36.29
C THR A 52 -2.33 -3.26 -34.86
N THR A 53 -1.92 -2.22 -34.13
CA THR A 53 -2.32 -2.01 -32.74
C THR A 53 -3.23 -0.77 -32.66
N PRO A 54 -4.51 -0.92 -32.33
CA PRO A 54 -5.41 0.22 -32.23
C PRO A 54 -5.04 1.10 -31.05
N ASP A 55 -5.24 2.39 -31.20
CA ASP A 55 -5.14 3.34 -30.09
C ASP A 55 -6.16 3.01 -29.01
N ALA A 56 -5.75 3.17 -27.75
CA ALA A 56 -6.59 2.89 -26.61
C ALA A 56 -6.80 4.15 -25.76
N HIS A 57 -8.02 4.32 -25.25
CA HIS A 57 -8.36 5.46 -24.41
C HIS A 57 -9.29 5.06 -23.26
N ALA A 58 -9.28 5.84 -22.20
CA ALA A 58 -10.21 5.74 -21.10
C ALA A 58 -10.41 7.10 -20.43
N LEU A 59 -11.64 7.38 -20.03
CA LEU A 59 -12.00 8.51 -19.17
C LEU A 59 -12.73 7.96 -17.95
N SER A 60 -12.27 8.30 -16.76
CA SER A 60 -12.83 7.79 -15.52
C SER A 60 -13.01 8.88 -14.48
N LEU A 61 -14.15 8.87 -13.80
CA LEU A 61 -14.43 9.66 -12.61
C LEU A 61 -14.39 8.74 -11.38
N ALA A 62 -13.60 9.11 -10.39
CA ALA A 62 -13.50 8.41 -9.12
C ALA A 62 -13.83 9.31 -7.93
N ALA A 63 -14.34 8.70 -6.87
CA ALA A 63 -14.46 9.30 -5.56
C ALA A 63 -13.73 8.43 -4.53
N LEU A 64 -12.96 9.07 -3.67
CA LEU A 64 -12.27 8.45 -2.54
C LEU A 64 -12.80 9.12 -1.27
N ILE A 65 -13.23 8.33 -0.31
CA ILE A 65 -13.68 8.81 1.00
C ILE A 65 -12.84 8.11 2.05
N ASN A 66 -12.15 8.89 2.86
CA ASN A 66 -11.32 8.41 3.97
C ASN A 66 -11.96 8.83 5.28
N ALA A 67 -11.94 7.94 6.26
CA ALA A 67 -12.38 8.22 7.61
C ALA A 67 -11.38 7.63 8.60
N GLN A 68 -11.06 8.38 9.63
CA GLN A 68 -10.26 7.92 10.75
C GLN A 68 -10.88 8.41 12.05
N THR A 69 -11.01 7.52 13.03
CA THR A 69 -11.50 7.92 14.36
C THR A 69 -10.45 8.72 15.11
N GLY A 70 -10.88 9.43 16.14
CA GLY A 70 -9.98 9.88 17.19
C GLY A 70 -9.29 8.72 17.90
N THR A 71 -8.38 9.02 18.80
CA THR A 71 -7.63 8.02 19.58
C THR A 71 -8.22 7.84 20.97
N VAL A 72 -8.30 6.59 21.42
CA VAL A 72 -8.67 6.21 22.78
C VAL A 72 -7.64 5.23 23.34
N LEU A 73 -7.74 4.89 24.62
CA LEU A 73 -6.84 3.94 25.30
C LEU A 73 -5.36 4.27 25.08
N GLY A 74 -5.08 5.58 24.99
CA GLY A 74 -3.74 6.09 24.80
C GLY A 74 -3.10 5.77 23.46
N GLY A 75 -3.85 5.60 22.38
CA GLY A 75 -3.29 5.42 21.04
C GLY A 75 -4.06 4.52 20.09
N LEU A 76 -5.15 3.88 20.55
CA LEU A 76 -6.00 3.03 19.71
C LEU A 76 -6.88 3.90 18.81
N SER A 77 -6.92 3.61 17.53
CA SER A 77 -7.78 4.24 16.53
C SER A 77 -8.16 3.26 15.42
N PHE A 78 -9.16 3.63 14.62
CA PHE A 78 -9.65 2.87 13.48
C PHE A 78 -9.64 3.76 12.25
N GLY A 79 -9.37 3.19 11.10
CA GLY A 79 -9.42 3.91 9.82
C GLY A 79 -10.04 3.07 8.71
N GLY A 80 -10.67 3.76 7.77
CA GLY A 80 -11.28 3.17 6.60
C GLY A 80 -11.21 4.10 5.40
N SER A 81 -11.11 3.53 4.21
CA SER A 81 -11.23 4.25 2.93
C SER A 81 -12.08 3.44 1.97
N PHE A 82 -13.12 4.07 1.46
CA PHE A 82 -13.89 3.53 0.35
C PHE A 82 -13.56 4.30 -0.93
N VAL A 83 -13.34 3.57 -1.99
CA VAL A 83 -13.04 4.14 -3.31
C VAL A 83 -14.02 3.62 -4.34
N THR A 84 -14.44 4.48 -5.24
CA THR A 84 -15.25 4.10 -6.40
C THR A 84 -14.73 4.82 -7.63
N ALA A 85 -14.80 4.15 -8.77
CA ALA A 85 -14.45 4.73 -10.06
C ALA A 85 -15.43 4.25 -11.13
N ASN A 86 -15.78 5.14 -12.06
CA ASN A 86 -16.73 4.87 -13.12
C ASN A 86 -16.22 5.43 -14.42
N MET A 87 -16.30 4.65 -15.50
CA MET A 87 -16.03 5.14 -16.86
C MET A 87 -17.13 6.09 -17.31
N LEU A 88 -16.73 7.23 -17.86
CA LEU A 88 -17.65 8.26 -18.38
C LEU A 88 -17.83 8.08 -19.89
N GLY A 89 -18.62 7.09 -20.31
CA GLY A 89 -19.09 6.95 -21.68
C GLY A 89 -18.04 6.65 -22.76
N THR A 90 -16.80 6.37 -22.37
CA THR A 90 -15.67 6.13 -23.29
C THR A 90 -15.35 4.64 -23.46
N LYS A 91 -16.25 3.76 -23.04
CA LYS A 91 -16.06 2.33 -23.30
C LYS A 91 -16.38 2.08 -24.77
N ASP A 92 -15.34 1.88 -25.57
CA ASP A 92 -15.50 1.35 -26.92
C ASP A 92 -15.96 -0.11 -26.84
N ASP A 93 -16.83 -0.51 -27.74
CA ASP A 93 -17.29 -1.91 -27.84
C ASP A 93 -16.16 -2.87 -28.26
N THR A 94 -15.05 -2.31 -28.74
CA THR A 94 -13.84 -3.05 -29.07
C THR A 94 -12.88 -3.05 -27.87
N PRO A 95 -12.69 -4.17 -27.14
CA PRO A 95 -11.84 -4.20 -25.95
C PRO A 95 -10.42 -3.70 -26.16
N ALA A 96 -9.85 -3.90 -27.34
CA ALA A 96 -8.50 -3.44 -27.69
C ALA A 96 -8.35 -1.91 -27.73
N LYS A 97 -9.45 -1.16 -27.85
CA LYS A 97 -9.47 0.29 -27.83
C LYS A 97 -9.70 0.90 -26.45
N VAL A 98 -9.89 0.08 -25.43
CA VAL A 98 -10.06 0.53 -24.03
C VAL A 98 -8.72 0.42 -23.33
N ASP A 99 -8.23 1.53 -22.77
CA ASP A 99 -7.04 1.48 -21.92
C ASP A 99 -7.40 0.91 -20.54
N THR A 100 -6.92 -0.29 -20.27
CA THR A 100 -7.21 -1.02 -19.01
C THR A 100 -6.39 -0.53 -17.82
N SER A 101 -5.45 0.38 -18.00
CA SER A 101 -4.57 0.85 -16.92
C SER A 101 -5.27 1.75 -15.88
N LEU A 102 -6.45 2.27 -16.19
CA LEU A 102 -7.25 3.07 -15.25
C LEU A 102 -8.18 2.22 -14.39
N MET A 103 -8.93 1.30 -15.00
CA MET A 103 -10.00 0.55 -14.34
C MET A 103 -10.01 -0.94 -14.70
N GLY A 104 -8.97 -1.41 -15.37
CA GLY A 104 -8.99 -2.75 -15.95
C GLY A 104 -10.11 -2.90 -16.99
N PRO A 105 -10.69 -4.09 -17.12
CA PRO A 105 -11.80 -4.34 -18.04
C PRO A 105 -13.16 -3.81 -17.52
N ASN A 106 -13.20 -3.25 -16.31
CA ASN A 106 -14.42 -2.86 -15.64
C ASN A 106 -14.91 -1.48 -16.10
N SER A 107 -16.24 -1.32 -16.22
CA SER A 107 -16.86 -0.01 -16.45
C SER A 107 -17.17 0.73 -15.15
N SER A 108 -17.26 0.02 -14.04
CA SER A 108 -17.40 0.55 -12.69
C SER A 108 -16.63 -0.32 -11.71
N LEU A 109 -16.16 0.29 -10.65
CA LEU A 109 -15.34 -0.36 -9.64
C LEU A 109 -15.61 0.31 -8.29
N GLY A 110 -15.81 -0.47 -7.26
CA GLY A 110 -15.98 -0.01 -5.90
C GLY A 110 -15.30 -0.97 -4.93
N ALA A 111 -14.49 -0.44 -4.00
CA ALA A 111 -13.73 -1.25 -3.08
C ALA A 111 -13.41 -0.54 -1.76
N TRP A 112 -13.29 -1.32 -0.69
CA TRP A 112 -12.59 -0.88 0.51
C TRP A 112 -11.09 -0.92 0.26
N SER A 113 -10.46 0.25 0.21
CA SER A 113 -9.01 0.37 0.08
C SER A 113 -8.31 0.34 1.43
N GLN A 114 -8.97 0.85 2.47
CA GLN A 114 -8.48 0.73 3.84
C GLN A 114 -9.60 0.29 4.77
N ALA A 115 -9.26 -0.55 5.74
CA ALA A 115 -10.08 -0.93 6.88
C ALA A 115 -9.12 -1.54 7.92
N TYR A 116 -8.70 -0.76 8.89
CA TYR A 116 -7.66 -1.15 9.83
C TYR A 116 -7.94 -0.73 11.26
N VAL A 117 -7.32 -1.44 12.18
CA VAL A 117 -7.10 -1.02 13.57
C VAL A 117 -5.65 -0.58 13.73
N GLN A 118 -5.43 0.49 14.46
CA GLN A 118 -4.12 1.05 14.71
C GLN A 118 -3.94 1.34 16.19
N TYR A 119 -2.75 1.04 16.71
CA TYR A 119 -2.26 1.55 17.99
C TYR A 119 -0.97 2.34 17.74
N LYS A 120 -0.96 3.62 18.09
CA LYS A 120 0.17 4.51 17.83
C LYS A 120 0.59 5.26 19.08
N ARG A 121 1.88 5.24 19.36
CA ARG A 121 2.59 6.04 20.37
C ARG A 121 3.73 6.78 19.68
N GLU A 122 4.41 7.68 20.39
CA GLU A 122 5.55 8.45 19.84
C GLU A 122 6.64 7.56 19.22
N TRP A 123 6.96 6.45 19.87
CA TRP A 123 8.04 5.55 19.48
C TRP A 123 7.58 4.24 18.85
N PHE A 124 6.26 3.96 18.82
CA PHE A 124 5.70 2.69 18.38
C PHE A 124 4.43 2.86 17.55
N LEU A 125 4.34 2.11 16.48
CA LEU A 125 3.17 1.95 15.63
C LEU A 125 2.86 0.46 15.45
N PHE A 126 1.62 0.08 15.66
CA PHE A 126 1.06 -1.17 15.17
C PHE A 126 -0.18 -0.86 14.33
N ARG A 127 -0.29 -1.48 13.15
CA ARG A 127 -1.49 -1.37 12.32
C ARG A 127 -1.79 -2.72 11.67
N GLY A 128 -3.04 -3.17 11.76
CA GLY A 128 -3.51 -4.42 11.18
C GLY A 128 -4.77 -4.24 10.36
N GLY A 129 -4.83 -4.86 9.20
CA GLY A 129 -5.96 -4.79 8.27
C GLY A 129 -5.61 -4.25 6.89
N TYR A 130 -6.61 -3.77 6.16
CA TYR A 130 -6.43 -3.16 4.84
C TYR A 130 -5.85 -1.75 5.00
N GLN A 131 -4.71 -1.49 4.36
CA GLN A 131 -3.97 -0.26 4.55
C GLN A 131 -3.13 0.11 3.33
N TYR A 132 -2.82 1.39 3.21
CA TYR A 132 -1.77 1.83 2.32
C TYR A 132 -0.42 1.60 2.99
N LEU A 133 0.52 1.07 2.22
CA LEU A 133 1.93 0.98 2.58
C LEU A 133 2.71 1.98 1.73
N ASP A 134 3.86 2.40 2.24
CA ASP A 134 4.78 3.30 1.56
C ASP A 134 6.20 2.78 1.75
N THR A 135 6.52 1.76 1.00
CA THR A 135 7.86 1.15 0.95
C THR A 135 8.34 1.12 -0.50
N PRO A 136 9.63 0.95 -0.78
CA PRO A 136 10.15 0.91 -2.15
C PRO A 136 9.42 -0.05 -3.09
N TRP A 137 8.95 -1.21 -2.58
CA TRP A 137 8.34 -2.26 -3.39
C TRP A 137 6.88 -2.59 -3.04
N MET A 138 6.41 -2.18 -1.89
CA MET A 138 5.00 -2.26 -1.51
C MET A 138 4.50 -0.84 -1.23
N GLY A 139 4.22 -0.10 -2.28
CA GLY A 139 3.70 1.25 -2.22
C GLY A 139 2.23 1.32 -2.64
N ASN A 140 1.54 2.36 -2.20
CA ASN A 140 0.15 2.62 -2.59
C ASN A 140 0.00 2.95 -4.08
N ASN A 141 1.11 3.30 -4.76
CA ASN A 141 1.18 3.57 -6.19
C ASN A 141 0.04 4.49 -6.68
N ASP A 142 -0.14 5.60 -6.01
CA ASP A 142 -1.26 6.52 -6.22
C ASP A 142 -1.05 7.43 -7.46
N SER A 143 -0.69 6.82 -8.59
CA SER A 143 -0.48 7.47 -9.87
C SER A 143 -1.61 7.25 -10.87
N ARG A 144 -2.72 6.66 -10.43
CA ARG A 144 -3.90 6.35 -11.24
C ARG A 144 -5.17 6.78 -10.52
N VAL A 145 -6.30 6.30 -11.02
CA VAL A 145 -7.64 6.66 -10.53
C VAL A 145 -7.83 6.30 -9.07
N ILE A 146 -7.41 5.10 -8.68
CA ILE A 146 -7.44 4.62 -7.29
C ILE A 146 -6.08 4.04 -6.88
N PRO A 147 -5.72 4.15 -5.59
CA PRO A 147 -4.45 3.60 -5.10
C PRO A 147 -4.50 2.08 -4.92
N SER A 148 -3.33 1.46 -4.93
CA SER A 148 -3.15 0.10 -4.43
C SER A 148 -3.21 0.07 -2.91
N SER A 149 -3.61 -1.07 -2.34
CA SER A 149 -3.62 -1.28 -0.90
C SER A 149 -3.32 -2.74 -0.53
N TYR A 150 -3.02 -2.98 0.73
CA TYR A 150 -2.51 -4.24 1.22
C TYR A 150 -3.27 -4.69 2.45
N ASN A 151 -3.55 -5.99 2.54
CA ASN A 151 -3.95 -6.61 3.79
C ASN A 151 -2.69 -7.01 4.54
N ALA A 152 -2.36 -6.30 5.61
CA ALA A 152 -1.07 -6.47 6.27
C ALA A 152 -1.13 -6.19 7.78
N LEU A 153 -0.14 -6.75 8.49
CA LEU A 153 0.29 -6.30 9.80
C LEU A 153 1.55 -5.46 9.61
N LEU A 154 1.54 -4.25 10.15
CA LEU A 154 2.67 -3.32 10.15
C LEU A 154 3.05 -3.02 11.58
N MET A 155 4.33 -3.16 11.91
CA MET A 155 4.95 -2.65 13.12
C MET A 155 6.00 -1.62 12.75
N GLY A 156 6.01 -0.49 13.46
CA GLY A 156 6.99 0.57 13.32
C GLY A 156 7.58 0.96 14.67
N PHE A 157 8.87 1.22 14.70
CA PHE A 157 9.60 1.70 15.87
C PHE A 157 10.41 2.93 15.49
N THR A 158 10.38 3.94 16.34
CA THR A 158 11.19 5.15 16.24
C THR A 158 12.11 5.21 17.47
N PRO A 159 13.25 4.48 17.48
CA PRO A 159 14.12 4.36 18.65
C PRO A 159 14.76 5.69 19.05
N VAL A 160 15.05 6.52 18.06
CA VAL A 160 15.51 7.90 18.22
C VAL A 160 14.87 8.75 17.14
N LYS A 161 14.87 10.06 17.35
CA LYS A 161 14.35 11.01 16.38
C LYS A 161 14.94 10.76 14.99
N ASP A 162 14.10 10.85 13.97
CA ASP A 162 14.46 10.76 12.55
C ASP A 162 14.88 9.36 12.07
N TRP A 163 14.88 8.35 12.93
CA TRP A 163 15.18 6.97 12.58
C TRP A 163 13.98 6.05 12.84
N ASN A 164 13.51 5.37 11.80
CA ASN A 164 12.40 4.45 11.88
C ASN A 164 12.83 3.04 11.43
N ILE A 165 12.27 2.04 12.08
CA ILE A 165 12.44 0.61 11.78
C ILE A 165 11.06 0.01 11.58
N TYR A 166 10.89 -0.83 10.56
CA TYR A 166 9.62 -1.43 10.20
C TYR A 166 9.72 -2.93 10.06
N ALA A 167 8.64 -3.61 10.44
CA ALA A 167 8.40 -5.01 10.13
C ALA A 167 6.98 -5.14 9.57
N ILE A 168 6.83 -5.85 8.45
CA ILE A 168 5.57 -5.98 7.73
C ILE A 168 5.34 -7.45 7.43
N ARG A 169 4.12 -7.92 7.67
CA ARG A 169 3.61 -9.18 7.14
C ARG A 169 2.40 -8.90 6.27
N GLU A 170 2.58 -9.00 4.97
CA GLU A 170 1.53 -8.81 3.98
C GLU A 170 0.89 -10.16 3.65
N TYR A 171 -0.44 -10.19 3.54
CA TYR A 171 -1.27 -11.36 3.28
C TYR A 171 -2.07 -11.27 1.99
N GLY A 172 -2.15 -10.11 1.40
CA GLY A 172 -2.92 -9.87 0.19
C GLY A 172 -2.82 -8.44 -0.30
N TRP A 173 -3.16 -8.27 -1.55
CA TRP A 173 -3.00 -7.03 -2.28
C TRP A 173 -4.25 -6.69 -3.10
N LYS A 174 -4.57 -5.41 -3.17
CA LYS A 174 -5.53 -4.83 -4.09
C LYS A 174 -4.78 -3.96 -5.09
N SER A 175 -4.86 -4.28 -6.37
CA SER A 175 -4.28 -3.42 -7.41
C SER A 175 -5.06 -2.11 -7.59
N ARG A 176 -4.52 -1.22 -8.39
CA ARG A 176 -5.16 0.04 -8.79
C ARG A 176 -6.44 -0.16 -9.62
N THR A 177 -6.67 -1.36 -10.11
CA THR A 177 -7.78 -1.68 -11.05
C THR A 177 -8.67 -2.79 -10.52
N SER A 178 -8.38 -3.36 -9.36
CA SER A 178 -9.18 -4.43 -8.78
C SER A 178 -10.21 -3.92 -7.77
N ASN A 179 -11.32 -4.63 -7.67
CA ASN A 179 -12.45 -4.34 -6.79
C ASN A 179 -12.36 -5.02 -5.42
N GLY A 180 -11.29 -5.76 -5.15
CA GLY A 180 -11.11 -6.47 -3.89
C GLY A 180 -9.67 -6.83 -3.58
N MET A 181 -9.45 -7.36 -2.37
CA MET A 181 -8.19 -7.92 -1.94
C MET A 181 -8.05 -9.35 -2.43
N TYR A 182 -6.88 -9.67 -2.93
CA TYR A 182 -6.52 -11.00 -3.39
C TYR A 182 -5.42 -11.55 -2.48
N PRO A 183 -5.59 -12.71 -1.87
CA PRO A 183 -4.51 -13.41 -1.21
C PRO A 183 -3.59 -14.01 -2.26
N ASP A 184 -2.32 -14.18 -1.98
CA ASP A 184 -1.37 -14.92 -2.81
C ASP A 184 -1.11 -14.39 -4.24
N ASN A 185 -1.23 -13.09 -4.50
CA ASN A 185 -1.40 -12.70 -5.88
C ASN A 185 -0.56 -11.54 -6.39
N LEU A 186 0.44 -11.13 -5.69
CA LEU A 186 1.42 -10.14 -6.20
C LEU A 186 2.02 -10.56 -7.54
N TYR A 187 1.94 -11.85 -7.88
CA TYR A 187 2.61 -12.47 -9.02
C TYR A 187 1.67 -13.18 -10.00
N TYR A 188 0.35 -13.19 -9.73
CA TYR A 188 -0.64 -13.88 -10.56
C TYR A 188 -1.59 -12.92 -11.24
N PRO A 189 -1.21 -12.38 -12.39
CA PRO A 189 -2.05 -11.43 -13.12
C PRO A 189 -3.39 -12.03 -13.60
N SER A 190 -3.45 -13.33 -13.83
CA SER A 190 -4.68 -13.98 -14.31
C SER A 190 -5.85 -13.98 -13.33
N LYS A 191 -5.59 -13.65 -12.06
CA LYS A 191 -6.64 -13.55 -11.03
C LYS A 191 -7.08 -12.12 -10.75
N PHE A 192 -6.50 -11.15 -11.45
CA PHE A 192 -6.84 -9.75 -11.27
C PHE A 192 -7.67 -9.25 -12.43
N ASP A 193 -8.64 -8.43 -12.11
CA ASP A 193 -9.34 -7.62 -13.08
C ASP A 193 -8.42 -6.45 -13.47
N GLY A 194 -7.48 -6.68 -14.37
CA GLY A 194 -6.70 -5.65 -14.99
C GLY A 194 -5.23 -5.60 -14.62
N ASP A 195 -4.82 -4.65 -13.81
CA ASP A 195 -3.40 -4.34 -13.56
C ASP A 195 -2.70 -5.42 -12.73
N SER A 196 -1.43 -5.68 -13.03
CA SER A 196 -0.57 -6.55 -12.27
C SER A 196 0.83 -5.93 -12.14
N MET A 197 1.69 -6.48 -11.29
CA MET A 197 3.09 -6.05 -11.21
C MET A 197 3.84 -6.18 -12.55
N TYR A 198 3.38 -7.07 -13.41
CA TYR A 198 4.02 -7.41 -14.69
C TYR A 198 3.32 -6.78 -15.90
N GLY A 199 2.35 -5.91 -15.67
CA GLY A 199 1.51 -5.34 -16.74
C GLY A 199 0.45 -6.32 -17.26
N ASN A 200 -0.39 -5.82 -18.14
CA ASN A 200 -1.55 -6.57 -18.66
C ASN A 200 -1.19 -7.82 -19.48
N ASN A 201 0.03 -7.89 -19.99
CA ASN A 201 0.54 -8.98 -20.83
C ASN A 201 1.55 -9.87 -20.08
N GLY A 202 1.90 -9.52 -18.86
CA GLY A 202 2.76 -10.34 -18.03
C GLY A 202 1.96 -11.46 -17.40
N SER A 203 1.84 -12.58 -18.05
CA SER A 203 1.27 -13.77 -17.47
C SER A 203 2.39 -14.65 -16.93
N LEU A 204 2.46 -14.79 -15.61
CA LEU A 204 3.14 -15.95 -15.08
C LEU A 204 2.32 -17.19 -15.47
N PRO A 205 2.98 -18.32 -15.81
CA PRO A 205 2.28 -19.56 -16.08
C PRO A 205 1.34 -19.93 -14.92
N ILE A 206 0.19 -20.51 -15.22
CA ILE A 206 -0.78 -20.97 -14.21
C ILE A 206 -0.14 -21.97 -13.23
N THR A 207 0.93 -22.63 -13.66
CA THR A 207 1.74 -23.56 -12.88
C THR A 207 2.75 -22.89 -11.95
N SER A 208 2.92 -21.56 -12.04
CA SER A 208 3.87 -20.87 -11.16
C SER A 208 3.43 -20.97 -9.70
N PRO A 209 4.38 -21.11 -8.76
CA PRO A 209 4.06 -21.21 -7.35
C PRO A 209 3.27 -19.99 -6.87
N ARG A 210 2.27 -20.23 -6.04
CA ARG A 210 1.54 -19.14 -5.39
C ARG A 210 2.33 -18.66 -4.18
N THR A 211 2.41 -17.35 -4.01
CA THR A 211 2.96 -16.78 -2.80
C THR A 211 1.85 -16.53 -1.77
N PRO A 212 2.00 -16.99 -0.52
CA PRO A 212 1.06 -16.66 0.56
C PRO A 212 1.29 -15.24 1.12
N GLY A 213 1.91 -14.36 0.37
CA GLY A 213 2.22 -12.99 0.72
C GLY A 213 3.71 -12.74 0.96
N THR A 214 4.02 -11.69 1.71
CA THR A 214 5.39 -11.16 1.83
C THR A 214 5.72 -10.85 3.29
N TRP A 215 6.94 -11.20 3.71
CA TRP A 215 7.59 -10.57 4.86
C TRP A 215 8.48 -9.43 4.37
N ALA A 216 8.42 -8.30 5.05
CA ALA A 216 9.38 -7.22 4.81
C ALA A 216 9.88 -6.65 6.13
N ALA A 217 11.15 -6.28 6.14
CA ALA A 217 11.77 -5.52 7.21
C ALA A 217 12.58 -4.38 6.59
N GLY A 218 12.51 -3.22 7.20
CA GLY A 218 13.23 -2.08 6.67
C GLY A 218 13.50 -1.01 7.70
N THR A 219 14.35 -0.08 7.32
CA THR A 219 14.71 1.07 8.13
C THR A 219 14.90 2.28 7.26
N ASN A 220 14.51 3.44 7.78
CA ASN A 220 14.85 4.72 7.16
C ASN A 220 15.35 5.72 8.19
N TYR A 221 16.24 6.59 7.73
CA TYR A 221 16.77 7.71 8.48
C TYR A 221 16.67 8.98 7.63
N VAL A 222 16.08 10.03 8.19
CA VAL A 222 15.92 11.32 7.50
C VAL A 222 16.29 12.44 8.44
N ASN A 223 17.43 13.10 8.18
CA ASN A 223 17.84 14.25 8.99
C ASN A 223 18.55 15.29 8.12
N GLY A 224 18.09 16.54 8.17
CA GLY A 224 18.63 17.60 7.33
C GLY A 224 18.54 17.25 5.85
N GLY A 225 19.69 17.30 5.15
CA GLY A 225 19.81 16.91 3.74
C GLY A 225 19.97 15.41 3.51
N LEU A 226 20.26 14.62 4.55
CA LEU A 226 20.51 13.18 4.45
C LEU A 226 19.21 12.39 4.49
N LYS A 227 19.04 11.49 3.50
CA LYS A 227 18.03 10.41 3.51
C LYS A 227 18.75 9.10 3.24
N ALA A 228 18.46 8.09 4.05
CA ALA A 228 19.01 6.74 3.87
C ALA A 228 17.93 5.72 4.21
N GLU A 229 17.86 4.64 3.45
CA GLU A 229 16.94 3.54 3.74
C GLU A 229 17.54 2.21 3.30
N ALA A 230 17.13 1.16 3.98
CA ALA A 230 17.44 -0.22 3.63
C ALA A 230 16.22 -1.10 3.87
N TRP A 231 15.96 -2.01 2.96
CA TRP A 231 14.82 -2.93 3.02
C TRP A 231 15.24 -4.32 2.60
N TYR A 232 14.58 -5.31 3.22
CA TYR A 232 14.63 -6.70 2.81
C TYR A 232 13.20 -7.21 2.66
N TYR A 233 12.94 -7.94 1.57
CA TYR A 233 11.65 -8.54 1.26
C TYR A 233 11.87 -10.03 1.03
N ASP A 234 11.05 -10.83 1.67
CA ASP A 234 10.88 -12.26 1.42
C ASP A 234 9.48 -12.45 0.82
N PHE A 235 9.44 -12.54 -0.50
CA PHE A 235 8.24 -12.89 -1.25
C PHE A 235 8.10 -14.40 -1.21
N LEU A 236 7.35 -14.88 -0.23
CA LEU A 236 7.29 -16.28 0.17
C LEU A 236 7.08 -17.23 -1.02
N ARG A 237 7.97 -18.18 -1.20
CA ARG A 237 7.97 -19.16 -2.31
C ARG A 237 8.16 -18.54 -3.70
N PHE A 238 8.76 -17.39 -3.78
CA PHE A 238 8.98 -16.73 -5.05
C PHE A 238 10.36 -16.10 -5.18
N ALA A 239 10.74 -15.20 -4.28
CA ALA A 239 12.01 -14.50 -4.37
C ALA A 239 12.35 -13.74 -3.08
N HIS A 240 13.64 -13.46 -2.94
CA HIS A 240 14.16 -12.55 -1.91
C HIS A 240 14.72 -11.29 -2.56
N MET A 241 14.54 -10.14 -1.92
CA MET A 241 15.06 -8.90 -2.44
C MET A 241 15.65 -8.03 -1.33
N GLY A 242 16.87 -7.54 -1.58
CA GLY A 242 17.51 -6.49 -0.82
C GLY A 242 17.46 -5.16 -1.57
N TYR A 243 17.20 -4.10 -0.87
CA TYR A 243 17.17 -2.73 -1.38
C TYR A 243 17.89 -1.80 -0.43
N ILE A 244 18.72 -0.91 -0.95
CA ILE A 244 19.37 0.16 -0.20
C ILE A 244 19.38 1.44 -1.05
N SER A 245 19.04 2.56 -0.45
CA SER A 245 19.19 3.86 -1.08
C SER A 245 19.75 4.89 -0.09
N GLY A 246 20.43 5.87 -0.63
CA GLY A 246 20.92 7.02 0.12
C GLY A 246 20.98 8.25 -0.76
N SER A 247 20.64 9.41 -0.20
CA SER A 247 20.75 10.68 -0.89
C SER A 247 21.15 11.79 0.09
N TYR A 248 21.84 12.78 -0.44
CA TYR A 248 22.16 13.99 0.30
C TYR A 248 21.86 15.22 -0.55
N THR A 249 21.06 16.13 0.01
CA THR A 249 20.73 17.42 -0.60
C THR A 249 21.54 18.53 0.05
N PHE A 250 22.30 19.25 -0.75
CA PHE A 250 23.13 20.37 -0.28
C PHE A 250 22.26 21.64 -0.22
N THR A 251 22.14 22.22 0.96
CA THR A 251 21.45 23.51 1.14
C THR A 251 22.41 24.64 0.78
N THR A 252 22.13 25.36 -0.30
CA THR A 252 23.00 26.44 -0.81
C THR A 252 22.57 27.84 -0.39
N GLY A 253 21.42 27.99 0.29
CA GLY A 253 20.83 29.28 0.60
C GLY A 253 20.20 29.99 -0.62
N THR A 254 20.17 29.33 -1.77
CA THR A 254 19.52 29.79 -3.00
C THR A 254 18.36 28.86 -3.37
N PRO A 255 17.50 29.19 -4.34
CA PRO A 255 16.48 28.27 -4.84
C PRO A 255 17.02 26.97 -5.43
N PHE A 256 18.31 26.92 -5.78
CA PHE A 256 18.98 25.74 -6.33
C PHE A 256 19.70 24.94 -5.25
N ASN A 257 19.16 23.76 -4.91
CA ASN A 257 19.73 22.83 -3.96
C ASN A 257 20.13 21.52 -4.68
N PRO A 258 21.40 21.36 -5.08
CA PRO A 258 21.86 20.14 -5.74
C PRO A 258 21.81 18.94 -4.80
N PHE A 259 21.61 17.73 -5.35
CA PHE A 259 21.64 16.49 -4.58
C PHE A 259 22.48 15.41 -5.27
N VAL A 260 22.96 14.48 -4.48
CA VAL A 260 23.53 13.21 -4.94
C VAL A 260 22.70 12.08 -4.38
N ALA A 261 22.52 11.02 -5.16
CA ALA A 261 21.77 9.83 -4.73
C ALA A 261 22.42 8.55 -5.26
N VAL A 262 22.35 7.49 -4.46
CA VAL A 262 22.80 6.14 -4.82
C VAL A 262 21.66 5.19 -4.46
N LEU A 263 21.42 4.23 -5.34
CA LEU A 263 20.46 3.13 -5.14
C LEU A 263 21.10 1.83 -5.60
N ALA A 264 20.95 0.79 -4.80
CA ALA A 264 21.30 -0.58 -5.18
C ALA A 264 20.18 -1.53 -4.78
N GLN A 265 19.96 -2.53 -5.61
CA GLN A 265 19.01 -3.61 -5.33
C GLN A 265 19.55 -4.94 -5.84
N CYS A 266 19.19 -6.02 -5.15
CA CYS A 266 19.51 -7.39 -5.52
C CYS A 266 18.24 -8.23 -5.39
N LEU A 267 17.91 -8.98 -6.41
CA LEU A 267 16.79 -9.92 -6.44
C LEU A 267 17.32 -11.33 -6.68
N HIS A 268 16.89 -12.28 -5.87
CA HIS A 268 17.19 -13.70 -6.00
C HIS A 268 15.89 -14.49 -5.97
N GLY A 269 15.63 -15.27 -7.04
CA GLY A 269 14.47 -16.14 -7.12
C GLY A 269 14.65 -17.40 -6.28
N ASP A 270 13.57 -17.93 -5.73
CA ASP A 270 13.56 -19.25 -5.11
C ASP A 270 13.66 -20.32 -6.22
N GLU A 271 14.51 -21.33 -6.00
CA GLU A 271 14.70 -22.49 -6.91
C GLU A 271 13.55 -23.52 -6.76
#